data_6fa2938cb60af9f1dd7c0b60d171825e
#
_entry.id   6fa2938cb60af9f1dd7c0b60d171825e
#
_cell.length_a   1.000
_cell.length_b   1.000
_cell.length_c   1.000
_cell.angle_alpha   90.00
_cell.angle_beta   90.00
_cell.angle_gamma   90.00
#
_symmetry.space_group_name_H-M   'P 1'
#
loop_
_entity.id
_entity.type
_entity.pdbx_description
1 polymer ?
#
loop_
_entity_poly.entity_id
_entity_poly.type
_entity_poly.pdbx_seq_one_letter_code
_entity_poly.pdbx_strand_id
1 'polypeptide(L)' 'MNELKIRADGIYLNNQKLKGVQAIKTKSTAECNHATVYLKFIAKLI' A
#
# COMPACT_ATOMS: atom_id res chain seq x y z
N MET A 1 0.43 14.08 2.11
CA MET A 1 1.03 12.93 1.42
C MET A 1 0.37 11.65 1.90
N ASN A 2 0.27 10.66 1.03
CA ASN A 2 -0.32 9.38 1.41
C ASN A 2 0.54 8.66 2.43
N GLU A 3 -0.11 8.02 3.38
CA GLU A 3 0.57 7.21 4.38
C GLU A 3 0.19 5.75 4.17
N LEU A 4 1.19 4.90 4.01
CA LEU A 4 1.01 3.47 3.87
C LEU A 4 1.53 2.78 5.11
N LYS A 5 0.69 1.93 5.71
CA LYS A 5 1.05 1.12 6.86
C LYS A 5 0.86 -0.34 6.52
N ILE A 6 1.87 -1.15 6.77
CA ILE A 6 1.80 -2.60 6.60
C ILE A 6 1.77 -3.19 7.99
N ARG A 7 0.68 -3.85 8.34
CA ARG A 7 0.47 -4.45 9.65
C ARG A 7 0.20 -5.94 9.51
N ALA A 8 0.25 -6.63 10.63
CA ALA A 8 -0.01 -8.07 10.65
C ALA A 8 -1.43 -8.42 10.18
N ASP A 9 -2.38 -7.54 10.41
CA ASP A 9 -3.77 -7.76 10.03
C ASP A 9 -4.16 -7.17 8.67
N GLY A 10 -3.21 -6.54 7.96
CA GLY A 10 -3.50 -6.02 6.64
C GLY A 10 -2.69 -4.81 6.26
N ILE A 11 -3.04 -4.24 5.13
CA ILE A 11 -2.40 -3.05 4.59
C ILE A 11 -3.38 -1.89 4.68
N TYR A 12 -2.89 -0.78 5.20
CA TYR A 12 -3.70 0.42 5.41
C TYR A 12 -3.14 1.57 4.59
N LEU A 13 -4.00 2.26 3.88
CA LEU A 13 -3.66 3.48 3.15
C LEU A 13 -4.48 4.62 3.74
N ASN A 14 -3.79 5.62 4.29
CA ASN A 14 -4.43 6.77 4.94
C ASN A 14 -5.45 6.33 6.00
N ASN A 15 -5.04 5.35 6.82
CA ASN A 15 -5.85 4.76 7.89
C ASN A 15 -7.07 3.96 7.42
N GLN A 16 -7.16 3.67 6.14
CA GLN A 16 -8.22 2.83 5.60
C GLN A 16 -7.65 1.48 5.20
N LYS A 17 -8.23 0.42 5.72
CA LYS A 17 -7.79 -0.93 5.41
C LYS A 17 -8.15 -1.29 3.99
N LEU A 18 -7.17 -1.74 3.23
CA LEU A 18 -7.37 -2.23 1.87
C LEU A 18 -7.74 -3.70 1.91
N LYS A 19 -8.73 -4.08 1.09
CA LYS A 19 -9.19 -5.46 0.99
C LYS A 19 -8.80 -6.04 -0.36
N GLY A 20 -8.51 -7.34 -0.37
CA GLY A 20 -8.22 -8.04 -1.61
C GLY A 20 -6.88 -7.72 -2.22
N VAL A 21 -5.93 -7.23 -1.41
CA VAL A 21 -4.59 -6.94 -1.91
C VAL A 21 -3.89 -8.25 -2.24
N GLN A 22 -3.43 -8.37 -3.48
CA GLN A 22 -2.74 -9.57 -3.96
C GLN A 22 -1.23 -9.41 -3.97
N ALA A 23 -0.75 -8.20 -4.17
CA ALA A 23 0.67 -7.94 -4.22
C ALA A 23 0.95 -6.50 -3.84
N ILE A 24 2.10 -6.29 -3.22
CA ILE A 24 2.60 -4.96 -2.91
C ILE A 24 4.08 -4.93 -3.25
N LYS A 25 4.53 -3.85 -3.87
CA LYS A 25 5.92 -3.62 -4.18
C LYS A 25 6.24 -2.18 -3.84
N THR A 26 7.34 -1.98 -3.13
CA THR A 26 7.80 -0.64 -2.80
C THR A 26 9.17 -0.39 -3.40
N LYS A 27 9.43 0.85 -3.75
CA LYS A 27 10.72 1.28 -4.26
C LYS A 27 11.07 2.60 -3.57
N SER A 28 12.19 2.61 -2.87
CA SER A 28 12.65 3.80 -2.19
C SER A 28 14.16 3.93 -2.29
N THR A 29 14.65 5.14 -2.09
CA THR A 29 16.09 5.39 -2.01
C THR A 29 16.50 5.54 -0.53
N ALA A 30 17.77 5.31 -0.26
CA ALA A 30 18.28 5.36 1.11
C ALA A 30 18.20 6.74 1.74
N GLU A 31 18.14 7.78 0.94
CA GLU A 31 18.12 9.16 1.41
C GLU A 31 16.71 9.71 1.61
N CYS A 32 15.71 8.92 1.31
CA CYS A 32 14.34 9.38 1.26
C CYS A 32 13.46 8.52 2.14
N ASN A 33 12.64 9.15 2.97
CA ASN A 33 11.63 8.43 3.74
C ASN A 33 10.31 8.31 2.97
N HIS A 34 10.35 8.55 1.67
CA HIS A 34 9.23 8.34 0.77
C HIS A 34 9.51 7.16 -0.13
N ALA A 35 8.46 6.48 -0.54
CA ALA A 35 8.59 5.34 -1.42
C ALA A 35 7.52 5.38 -2.50
N THR A 36 7.89 4.90 -3.69
CA THR A 36 6.89 4.62 -4.72
C THR A 36 6.29 3.25 -4.42
N VAL A 37 4.98 3.18 -4.36
CA VAL A 37 4.26 1.96 -3.99
C VAL A 37 3.43 1.49 -5.17
N TYR A 38 3.57 0.21 -5.51
CA TYR A 38 2.77 -0.45 -6.52
C TYR A 38 1.89 -1.46 -5.82
N LEU A 39 0.58 -1.32 -5.98
CA LEU A 39 -0.39 -2.23 -5.39
C LEU A 39 -1.16 -2.94 -6.47
N LYS A 40 -1.39 -4.23 -6.24
CA LYS A 40 -2.30 -5.03 -7.06
C LYS A 40 -3.41 -5.55 -6.17
N PHE A 41 -4.64 -5.18 -6.46
CA PHE A 41 -5.78 -5.69 -5.72
C PHE A 41 -6.96 -5.86 -6.67
N ILE A 42 -7.90 -6.68 -6.25
CA ILE A 42 -9.08 -6.97 -7.05
C ILE A 42 -10.25 -6.17 -6.50
N ALA A 43 -10.96 -5.51 -7.39
CA ALA A 43 -12.14 -4.76 -7.05
C ALA A 43 -13.22 -5.00 -8.10
N LYS A 44 -14.45 -4.95 -7.66
CA LYS A 44 -15.57 -5.01 -8.60
C LYS A 44 -15.76 -3.63 -9.20
N LEU A 45 -15.80 -3.60 -10.52
CA LEU A 45 -16.03 -2.35 -11.22
C LEU A 45 -17.54 -2.14 -11.37
N ILE A 46 -18.00 -1.02 -10.89
CA ILE A 46 -19.43 -0.67 -10.88
C ILE A 46 -19.74 0.36 -11.94
#